data_4fda6cae33ffed70bf884fb81bb893b3
#
_entry.id   4fda6cae33ffed70bf884fb81bb893b3
#
_cell.length_a   1.000
_cell.length_b   1.000
_cell.length_c   1.000
_cell.angle_alpha   90.00
_cell.angle_beta   90.00
_cell.angle_gamma   90.00
#
_symmetry.space_group_name_H-M   'P 1'
#
loop_
_entity.id
_entity.type
_entity.pdbx_description
1 polymer ?
#
loop_
_entity_poly.entity_id
_entity_poly.type
_entity_poly.pdbx_seq_one_letter_code
_entity_poly.pdbx_strand_id
1 'polypeptide(L)'
;VNDQLDTSGQRQNDAPEPDAPQVLRLAWWLWIASAAVGVVRAIIQLTDRESLISSLRESAPEMNQDELDQAANAGVLMSLLMAAAVFAIYLLLANKMLRGRNWARVVMAVFCAFSLAGALIVLLGVGSMGLGPVSEAAGVEFDGLDLLISFVVAALDTAVLVLLLRPEANRWYRKT
;
A
#
# COMPACT_ATOMS: atom_id res chain seq x y z
N VAL A 1 -15.91 -58.07 11.06
CA VAL A 1 -14.90 -57.85 10.03
C VAL A 1 -15.37 -56.67 9.21
N ASN A 2 -15.02 -55.43 9.51
CA ASN A 2 -14.99 -54.25 8.66
C ASN A 2 -14.84 -52.92 9.41
N ASP A 3 -13.78 -52.85 10.26
CA ASP A 3 -13.53 -51.59 11.01
C ASP A 3 -12.10 -51.05 10.83
N GLN A 4 -11.53 -51.30 9.65
CA GLN A 4 -10.12 -50.84 9.38
C GLN A 4 -9.98 -49.95 8.13
N LEU A 5 -11.04 -49.35 7.57
CA LEU A 5 -10.92 -48.64 6.30
C LEU A 5 -11.06 -47.11 6.37
N ASP A 6 -11.12 -46.48 7.55
CA ASP A 6 -11.39 -45.04 7.59
C ASP A 6 -10.34 -44.16 8.31
N THR A 7 -9.20 -44.72 8.73
CA THR A 7 -8.15 -43.94 9.42
C THR A 7 -7.03 -43.44 8.52
N SER A 8 -7.01 -43.82 7.24
CA SER A 8 -5.97 -43.36 6.29
C SER A 8 -6.30 -42.00 5.65
N GLY A 9 -7.57 -41.62 5.58
CA GLY A 9 -8.00 -40.35 4.99
C GLY A 9 -7.86 -39.13 5.90
N GLN A 10 -7.92 -39.33 7.23
CA GLN A 10 -7.85 -38.22 8.18
C GLN A 10 -6.43 -37.77 8.52
N ARG A 11 -5.40 -38.62 8.38
CA ARG A 11 -4.00 -38.26 8.67
C ARG A 11 -3.35 -37.37 7.61
N GLN A 12 -3.98 -37.16 6.46
CA GLN A 12 -3.42 -36.33 5.39
C GLN A 12 -3.77 -34.84 5.55
N ASN A 13 -4.74 -34.51 6.43
CA ASN A 13 -5.15 -33.14 6.70
C ASN A 13 -4.39 -32.45 7.85
N ASP A 14 -3.62 -33.22 8.64
CA ASP A 14 -2.87 -32.70 9.82
C ASP A 14 -1.37 -32.47 9.53
N ALA A 15 -0.94 -32.54 8.28
CA ALA A 15 0.41 -32.10 7.94
C ALA A 15 0.47 -30.57 8.15
N PRO A 16 1.37 -30.05 9.04
CA PRO A 16 1.51 -28.62 9.24
C PRO A 16 1.78 -27.99 7.87
N GLU A 17 0.97 -26.96 7.53
CA GLU A 17 1.20 -26.19 6.31
C GLU A 17 2.67 -25.76 6.32
N PRO A 18 3.43 -26.03 5.26
CA PRO A 18 4.85 -25.71 5.24
C PRO A 18 5.03 -24.22 5.49
N ASP A 19 5.84 -23.87 6.50
CA ASP A 19 6.12 -22.48 6.86
C ASP A 19 6.64 -21.71 5.67
N ALA A 20 6.05 -20.53 5.43
CA ALA A 20 6.48 -19.65 4.36
C ALA A 20 7.96 -19.28 4.52
N PRO A 21 8.75 -19.30 3.43
CA PRO A 21 10.16 -18.93 3.48
C PRO A 21 10.42 -17.59 4.15
N GLN A 22 11.54 -17.46 4.88
CA GLN A 22 11.90 -16.21 5.57
C GLN A 22 11.86 -14.98 4.65
N VAL A 23 12.22 -15.16 3.38
CA VAL A 23 12.17 -14.12 2.35
C VAL A 23 10.76 -13.57 2.15
N LEU A 24 9.75 -14.44 2.15
CA LEU A 24 8.34 -14.02 2.01
C LEU A 24 7.80 -13.36 3.29
N ARG A 25 8.24 -13.83 4.47
CA ARG A 25 7.90 -13.19 5.75
C ARG A 25 8.52 -11.80 5.85
N LEU A 26 9.76 -11.62 5.38
CA LEU A 26 10.41 -10.32 5.32
C LEU A 26 9.71 -9.39 4.34
N ALA A 27 9.36 -9.87 3.13
CA ALA A 27 8.58 -9.12 2.15
C ALA A 27 7.23 -8.69 2.73
N TRP A 28 6.56 -9.55 3.49
CA TRP A 28 5.31 -9.23 4.19
C TRP A 28 5.49 -8.09 5.20
N TRP A 29 6.53 -8.13 6.04
CA TRP A 29 6.80 -7.08 7.02
C TRP A 29 7.12 -5.74 6.36
N LEU A 30 7.95 -5.75 5.31
CA LEU A 30 8.30 -4.54 4.57
C LEU A 30 7.08 -3.94 3.86
N TRP A 31 6.22 -4.79 3.30
CA TRP A 31 4.96 -4.37 2.69
C TRP A 31 4.01 -3.70 3.69
N ILE A 32 3.85 -4.31 4.86
CA ILE A 32 3.03 -3.72 5.93
C ILE A 32 3.65 -2.42 6.45
N ALA A 33 4.98 -2.36 6.58
CA ALA A 33 5.67 -1.13 6.97
C ALA A 33 5.43 -0.01 5.93
N SER A 34 5.54 -0.30 4.64
CA SER A 34 5.24 0.66 3.56
C SER A 34 3.79 1.15 3.66
N ALA A 35 2.83 0.23 3.82
CA ALA A 35 1.42 0.58 3.98
C ALA A 35 1.17 1.44 5.24
N ALA A 36 1.83 1.13 6.36
CA ALA A 36 1.72 1.91 7.60
C ALA A 36 2.26 3.34 7.43
N VAL A 37 3.38 3.52 6.74
CA VAL A 37 3.92 4.84 6.39
C VAL A 37 2.92 5.62 5.54
N GLY A 38 2.28 4.97 4.56
CA GLY A 38 1.23 5.57 3.75
C GLY A 38 0.01 6.04 4.57
N VAL A 39 -0.43 5.23 5.54
CA VAL A 39 -1.52 5.60 6.45
C VAL A 39 -1.12 6.79 7.34
N VAL A 40 0.08 6.78 7.92
CA VAL A 40 0.58 7.90 8.73
C VAL A 40 0.62 9.18 7.90
N ARG A 41 1.12 9.11 6.67
CA ARG A 41 1.11 10.25 5.76
C ARG A 41 -0.31 10.76 5.50
N ALA A 42 -1.26 9.87 5.22
CA ALA A 42 -2.66 10.23 5.00
C ALA A 42 -3.25 10.94 6.23
N ILE A 43 -2.96 10.46 7.44
CA ILE A 43 -3.40 11.10 8.68
C ILE A 43 -2.80 12.51 8.82
N ILE A 44 -1.50 12.68 8.55
CA ILE A 44 -0.84 13.99 8.62
C ILE A 44 -1.50 14.97 7.65
N GLN A 45 -1.72 14.57 6.39
CA GLN A 45 -2.37 15.40 5.39
C GLN A 45 -3.81 15.77 5.75
N LEU A 46 -4.55 14.87 6.40
CA LEU A 46 -5.91 15.14 6.88
C LEU A 46 -5.96 16.06 8.10
N THR A 47 -4.84 16.20 8.83
CA THR A 47 -4.74 17.12 9.97
C THR A 47 -4.62 18.57 9.49
N ASP A 48 -4.16 18.81 8.27
CA ASP A 48 -4.09 20.13 7.64
C ASP A 48 -5.46 20.55 7.08
N ARG A 49 -6.36 20.87 8.01
CA ARG A 49 -7.73 21.29 7.70
C ARG A 49 -7.78 22.61 6.94
N GLU A 50 -6.81 23.49 7.18
CA GLU A 50 -6.75 24.80 6.57
C GLU A 50 -6.50 24.70 5.07
N SER A 51 -5.61 23.79 4.66
CA SER A 51 -5.35 23.47 3.26
C SER A 51 -6.58 22.87 2.58
N LEU A 52 -7.32 21.98 3.26
CA LEU A 52 -8.58 21.42 2.72
C LEU A 52 -9.65 22.49 2.52
N ILE A 53 -9.84 23.39 3.48
CA ILE A 53 -10.83 24.46 3.38
C ILE A 53 -10.45 25.46 2.28
N SER A 54 -9.15 25.79 2.12
CA SER A 54 -8.69 26.69 1.06
C SER A 54 -8.95 26.10 -0.32
N SER A 55 -8.66 24.81 -0.52
CA SER A 55 -8.92 24.09 -1.77
C SER A 55 -10.42 24.00 -2.10
N LEU A 56 -11.25 23.76 -1.07
CA LEU A 56 -12.70 23.76 -1.22
C LEU A 56 -13.24 25.15 -1.59
N ARG A 57 -12.71 26.20 -0.96
CA ARG A 57 -13.11 27.60 -1.27
C ARG A 57 -12.73 28.01 -2.68
N GLU A 58 -11.59 27.54 -3.19
CA GLU A 58 -11.17 27.78 -4.56
C GLU A 58 -12.06 27.05 -5.57
N SER A 59 -12.44 25.82 -5.24
CA SER A 59 -13.28 24.97 -6.11
C SER A 59 -14.76 25.35 -6.07
N ALA A 60 -15.24 25.90 -4.95
CA ALA A 60 -16.64 26.27 -4.73
C ALA A 60 -16.75 27.61 -3.97
N PRO A 61 -16.47 28.74 -4.63
CA PRO A 61 -16.42 30.07 -3.99
C PRO A 61 -17.77 30.56 -3.46
N GLU A 62 -18.88 29.93 -3.87
CA GLU A 62 -20.24 30.28 -3.45
C GLU A 62 -20.65 29.66 -2.10
N MET A 63 -19.85 28.70 -1.56
CA MET A 63 -20.15 28.05 -0.29
C MET A 63 -19.89 28.99 0.88
N ASN A 64 -20.83 29.01 1.83
CA ASN A 64 -20.63 29.73 3.09
C ASN A 64 -19.68 28.96 4.02
N GLN A 65 -19.24 29.57 5.13
CA GLN A 65 -18.27 28.96 6.04
C GLN A 65 -18.78 27.65 6.67
N ASP A 66 -20.05 27.57 7.03
CA ASP A 66 -20.65 26.37 7.63
C ASP A 66 -20.71 25.20 6.63
N GLU A 67 -20.98 25.48 5.36
CA GLU A 67 -20.97 24.50 4.27
C GLU A 67 -19.55 23.99 3.99
N LEU A 68 -18.56 24.89 3.98
CA LEU A 68 -17.15 24.52 3.85
C LEU A 68 -16.67 23.62 4.98
N ASP A 69 -17.06 23.93 6.22
CA ASP A 69 -16.73 23.13 7.39
C ASP A 69 -17.37 21.74 7.34
N GLN A 70 -18.63 21.65 6.92
CA GLN A 70 -19.30 20.36 6.72
C GLN A 70 -18.66 19.54 5.60
N ALA A 71 -18.35 20.18 4.47
CA ALA A 71 -17.70 19.53 3.33
C ALA A 71 -16.30 19.03 3.70
N ALA A 72 -15.52 19.83 4.44
CA ALA A 72 -14.20 19.42 4.93
C ALA A 72 -14.29 18.22 5.89
N ASN A 73 -15.23 18.23 6.85
CA ASN A 73 -15.44 17.10 7.76
C ASN A 73 -15.87 15.84 7.02
N ALA A 74 -16.78 15.96 6.04
CA ALA A 74 -17.20 14.82 5.21
C ALA A 74 -16.01 14.28 4.36
N GLY A 75 -15.21 15.17 3.80
CA GLY A 75 -14.01 14.83 3.05
C GLY A 75 -12.98 14.07 3.89
N VAL A 76 -12.70 14.54 5.11
CA VAL A 76 -11.81 13.86 6.07
C VAL A 76 -12.34 12.47 6.40
N LEU A 77 -13.63 12.34 6.73
CA LEU A 77 -14.23 11.05 7.06
C LEU A 77 -14.15 10.08 5.87
N MET A 78 -14.48 10.53 4.67
CA MET A 78 -14.41 9.71 3.46
C MET A 78 -12.97 9.28 3.17
N SER A 79 -12.00 10.16 3.32
CA SER A 79 -10.58 9.86 3.12
C SER A 79 -10.07 8.84 4.14
N LEU A 80 -10.48 8.92 5.41
CA LEU A 80 -10.16 7.93 6.44
C LEU A 80 -10.76 6.56 6.12
N LEU A 81 -12.03 6.52 5.68
CA LEU A 81 -12.67 5.28 5.27
C LEU A 81 -11.95 4.66 4.06
N MET A 82 -11.59 5.48 3.08
CA MET A 82 -10.84 5.02 1.92
C MET A 82 -9.45 4.50 2.30
N ALA A 83 -8.73 5.22 3.18
CA ALA A 83 -7.43 4.77 3.69
C ALA A 83 -7.53 3.43 4.43
N ALA A 84 -8.57 3.27 5.28
CA ALA A 84 -8.82 2.02 5.97
C ALA A 84 -9.15 0.87 5.00
N ALA A 85 -9.96 1.12 3.98
CA ALA A 85 -10.30 0.14 2.95
C ALA A 85 -9.05 -0.30 2.16
N VAL A 86 -8.23 0.66 1.72
CA VAL A 86 -6.97 0.38 1.03
C VAL A 86 -6.04 -0.43 1.93
N PHE A 87 -5.88 -0.05 3.20
CA PHE A 87 -5.05 -0.78 4.15
C PHE A 87 -5.54 -2.22 4.36
N ALA A 88 -6.85 -2.42 4.45
CA ALA A 88 -7.46 -3.75 4.53
C ALA A 88 -7.14 -4.61 3.28
N ILE A 89 -7.18 -4.02 2.09
CA ILE A 89 -6.78 -4.69 0.85
C ILE A 89 -5.29 -5.09 0.90
N TYR A 90 -4.42 -4.21 1.38
CA TYR A 90 -2.99 -4.49 1.56
C TYR A 90 -2.76 -5.68 2.50
N LEU A 91 -3.47 -5.72 3.64
CA LEU A 91 -3.42 -6.84 4.58
C LEU A 91 -3.92 -8.15 3.96
N LEU A 92 -5.02 -8.09 3.21
CA LEU A 92 -5.57 -9.26 2.52
C LEU A 92 -4.60 -9.82 1.49
N LEU A 93 -3.98 -8.95 0.68
CA LEU A 93 -2.98 -9.35 -0.32
C LEU A 93 -1.76 -9.97 0.34
N ALA A 94 -1.24 -9.33 1.39
CA ALA A 94 -0.10 -9.82 2.16
C ALA A 94 -0.36 -11.22 2.76
N ASN A 95 -1.53 -11.43 3.36
CA ASN A 95 -1.91 -12.72 3.92
C ASN A 95 -2.14 -13.80 2.84
N LYS A 96 -2.72 -13.43 1.70
CA LYS A 96 -2.89 -14.34 0.55
C LYS A 96 -1.55 -14.74 -0.06
N MET A 97 -0.58 -13.84 -0.08
CA MET A 97 0.78 -14.10 -0.51
C MET A 97 1.46 -15.16 0.37
N LEU A 98 1.37 -15.02 1.70
CA LEU A 98 1.92 -16.02 2.65
C LEU A 98 1.30 -17.41 2.50
N ARG A 99 0.03 -17.48 2.07
CA ARG A 99 -0.67 -18.74 1.76
C ARG A 99 -0.32 -19.33 0.39
N GLY A 100 0.76 -18.89 -0.25
CA GLY A 100 1.24 -19.44 -1.52
C GLY A 100 0.40 -19.08 -2.76
N ARG A 101 -0.53 -18.11 -2.67
CA ARG A 101 -1.34 -17.72 -3.83
C ARG A 101 -0.54 -16.83 -4.79
N ASN A 102 -0.14 -17.39 -5.91
CA ASN A 102 0.69 -16.72 -6.92
C ASN A 102 0.07 -15.42 -7.47
N TRP A 103 -1.27 -15.36 -7.62
CA TRP A 103 -1.94 -14.14 -8.08
C TRP A 103 -1.72 -12.94 -7.14
N ALA A 104 -1.71 -13.16 -5.81
CA ALA A 104 -1.47 -12.10 -4.83
C ALA A 104 -0.05 -11.52 -4.97
N ARG A 105 0.94 -12.40 -5.21
CA ARG A 105 2.32 -11.99 -5.52
C ARG A 105 2.39 -11.10 -6.76
N VAL A 106 1.72 -11.50 -7.85
CA VAL A 106 1.71 -10.74 -9.10
C VAL A 106 1.06 -9.37 -8.88
N VAL A 107 -0.08 -9.33 -8.21
CA VAL A 107 -0.77 -8.07 -7.88
C VAL A 107 0.13 -7.17 -7.04
N MET A 108 0.78 -7.68 -5.97
CA MET A 108 1.71 -6.90 -5.16
C MET A 108 2.90 -6.38 -5.98
N ALA A 109 3.48 -7.21 -6.85
CA ALA A 109 4.57 -6.79 -7.72
C ALA A 109 4.15 -5.67 -8.69
N VAL A 110 2.94 -5.74 -9.23
CA VAL A 110 2.36 -4.69 -10.08
C VAL A 110 2.16 -3.39 -9.28
N PHE A 111 1.63 -3.47 -8.06
CA PHE A 111 1.50 -2.30 -7.19
C PHE A 111 2.85 -1.66 -6.86
N CYS A 112 3.85 -2.44 -6.47
CA CYS A 112 5.20 -1.94 -6.23
C CYS A 112 5.80 -1.28 -7.48
N ALA A 113 5.65 -1.90 -8.65
CA ALA A 113 6.15 -1.36 -9.91
C ALA A 113 5.47 -0.02 -10.26
N PHE A 114 4.15 0.08 -10.01
CA PHE A 114 3.39 1.31 -10.26
C PHE A 114 3.79 2.43 -9.29
N SER A 115 3.96 2.10 -8.01
CA SER A 115 4.45 3.02 -6.97
C SER A 115 5.84 3.55 -7.32
N LEU A 116 6.76 2.66 -7.73
CA LEU A 116 8.10 3.04 -8.15
C LEU A 116 8.11 3.91 -9.40
N ALA A 117 7.28 3.59 -10.39
CA ALA A 117 7.15 4.42 -11.59
C ALA A 117 6.67 5.83 -11.25
N GLY A 118 5.67 5.95 -10.38
CA GLY A 118 5.17 7.23 -9.87
C GLY A 118 6.26 8.02 -9.13
N ALA A 119 6.98 7.37 -8.22
CA ALA A 119 8.08 7.99 -7.48
C ALA A 119 9.20 8.48 -8.41
N LEU A 120 9.56 7.70 -9.43
CA LEU A 120 10.55 8.09 -10.44
C LEU A 120 10.10 9.29 -11.26
N ILE A 121 8.83 9.34 -11.67
CA ILE A 121 8.27 10.49 -12.42
C ILE A 121 8.36 11.75 -11.58
N VAL A 122 7.97 11.69 -10.29
CA VAL A 122 8.08 12.83 -9.37
C VAL A 122 9.54 13.25 -9.19
N LEU A 123 10.45 12.32 -8.93
CA LEU A 123 11.87 12.63 -8.73
C LEU A 123 12.52 13.26 -9.97
N LEU A 124 12.22 12.72 -11.15
CA LEU A 124 12.72 13.27 -12.41
C LEU A 124 12.11 14.66 -12.69
N GLY A 125 10.84 14.83 -12.41
CA GLY A 125 10.16 16.12 -12.52
C GLY A 125 10.78 17.17 -11.61
N VAL A 126 10.96 16.85 -10.34
CA VAL A 126 11.59 17.74 -9.34
C VAL A 126 13.04 18.05 -9.72
N GLY A 127 13.78 17.05 -10.18
CA GLY A 127 15.17 17.23 -10.61
C GLY A 127 15.34 18.10 -11.86
N SER A 128 14.35 18.15 -12.76
CA SER A 128 14.39 18.91 -14.01
C SER A 128 13.74 20.28 -13.93
N MET A 129 12.63 20.42 -13.22
CA MET A 129 11.81 21.63 -13.20
C MET A 129 11.72 22.29 -11.81
N GLY A 130 12.14 21.58 -10.77
CA GLY A 130 11.97 22.01 -9.37
C GLY A 130 10.64 21.59 -8.77
N LEU A 131 10.46 21.86 -7.45
CA LEU A 131 9.27 21.46 -6.69
C LEU A 131 7.99 22.17 -7.13
N GLY A 132 8.05 23.49 -7.34
CA GLY A 132 6.87 24.32 -7.66
C GLY A 132 6.10 23.84 -8.90
N PRO A 133 6.73 23.74 -10.07
CA PRO A 133 6.06 23.26 -11.28
C PRO A 133 5.53 21.83 -11.19
N VAL A 134 6.22 20.96 -10.43
CA VAL A 134 5.75 19.57 -10.22
C VAL A 134 4.54 19.53 -9.31
N SER A 135 4.52 20.35 -8.25
CA SER A 135 3.36 20.48 -7.36
C SER A 135 2.14 21.01 -8.11
N GLU A 136 2.32 22.05 -8.92
CA GLU A 136 1.25 22.62 -9.75
C GLU A 136 0.72 21.60 -10.75
N ALA A 137 1.58 20.88 -11.47
CA ALA A 137 1.18 19.86 -12.43
C ALA A 137 0.48 18.65 -11.78
N ALA A 138 0.85 18.31 -10.56
CA ALA A 138 0.24 17.21 -9.80
C ALA A 138 -1.03 17.63 -9.05
N GLY A 139 -1.30 18.93 -8.91
CA GLY A 139 -2.39 19.47 -8.09
C GLY A 139 -2.24 19.17 -6.60
N VAL A 140 -0.99 18.97 -6.12
CA VAL A 140 -0.67 18.63 -4.74
C VAL A 140 0.56 19.40 -4.32
N GLU A 141 0.53 20.05 -3.16
CA GLU A 141 1.73 20.67 -2.60
C GLU A 141 2.69 19.61 -2.09
N PHE A 142 3.90 19.59 -2.63
CA PHE A 142 4.99 18.76 -2.15
C PHE A 142 5.94 19.60 -1.30
N ASP A 143 6.14 19.19 -0.07
CA ASP A 143 7.20 19.74 0.78
C ASP A 143 8.40 18.78 0.88
N GLY A 144 9.44 19.19 1.60
CA GLY A 144 10.63 18.36 1.83
C GLY A 144 10.34 17.07 2.59
N LEU A 145 9.34 17.10 3.49
CA LEU A 145 8.90 15.92 4.25
C LEU A 145 8.20 14.91 3.34
N ASP A 146 7.33 15.38 2.45
CA ASP A 146 6.65 14.54 1.46
C ASP A 146 7.62 13.83 0.53
N LEU A 147 8.66 14.52 0.08
CA LEU A 147 9.72 13.89 -0.72
C LEU A 147 10.48 12.83 0.05
N LEU A 148 10.82 13.12 1.31
CA LEU A 148 11.51 12.15 2.18
C LEU A 148 10.66 10.90 2.41
N ILE A 149 9.38 11.07 2.74
CA ILE A 149 8.44 9.95 2.90
C ILE A 149 8.30 9.17 1.60
N SER A 150 8.17 9.84 0.46
CA SER A 150 8.08 9.21 -0.86
C SER A 150 9.33 8.39 -1.18
N PHE A 151 10.51 8.90 -0.82
CA PHE A 151 11.77 8.17 -0.99
C PHE A 151 11.82 6.92 -0.10
N VAL A 152 11.42 7.02 1.16
CA VAL A 152 11.36 5.87 2.09
C VAL A 152 10.39 4.79 1.56
N VAL A 153 9.20 5.18 1.12
CA VAL A 153 8.22 4.25 0.55
C VAL A 153 8.78 3.59 -0.71
N ALA A 154 9.39 4.36 -1.61
CA ALA A 154 10.01 3.82 -2.83
C ALA A 154 11.13 2.82 -2.52
N ALA A 155 11.95 3.08 -1.49
CA ALA A 155 13.00 2.16 -1.05
C ALA A 155 12.41 0.86 -0.48
N LEU A 156 11.35 0.95 0.33
CA LEU A 156 10.63 -0.22 0.86
C LEU A 156 9.99 -1.04 -0.27
N ASP A 157 9.31 -0.40 -1.21
CA ASP A 157 8.66 -1.06 -2.34
C ASP A 157 9.69 -1.72 -3.27
N THR A 158 10.85 -1.09 -3.45
CA THR A 158 11.98 -1.70 -4.18
C THR A 158 12.46 -2.96 -3.47
N ALA A 159 12.67 -2.91 -2.16
CA ALA A 159 13.08 -4.07 -1.38
C ALA A 159 12.05 -5.21 -1.46
N VAL A 160 10.76 -4.89 -1.34
CA VAL A 160 9.67 -5.88 -1.49
C VAL A 160 9.71 -6.51 -2.88
N LEU A 161 9.83 -5.70 -3.94
CA LEU A 161 9.87 -6.18 -5.32
C LEU A 161 11.06 -7.13 -5.54
N VAL A 162 12.25 -6.75 -5.07
CA VAL A 162 13.46 -7.60 -5.15
C VAL A 162 13.24 -8.93 -4.43
N LEU A 163 12.66 -8.91 -3.22
CA LEU A 163 12.39 -10.13 -2.45
C LEU A 163 11.37 -11.03 -3.14
N LEU A 164 10.32 -10.45 -3.75
CA LEU A 164 9.30 -11.19 -4.50
C LEU A 164 9.85 -11.85 -5.78
N LEU A 165 10.87 -11.25 -6.39
CA LEU A 165 11.51 -11.77 -7.61
C LEU A 165 12.59 -12.81 -7.32
N ARG A 166 13.01 -13.00 -6.07
CA ARG A 166 14.04 -13.98 -5.71
C ARG A 166 13.66 -15.42 -6.09
N PRO A 167 14.65 -16.25 -6.50
CA PRO A 167 14.41 -17.65 -6.87
C PRO A 167 13.79 -18.47 -5.76
N GLU A 168 14.07 -18.15 -4.50
CA GLU A 168 13.52 -18.81 -3.33
C GLU A 168 12.01 -18.64 -3.21
N ALA A 169 11.53 -17.39 -3.44
CA ALA A 169 10.10 -17.11 -3.53
C ALA A 169 9.45 -17.88 -4.69
N ASN A 170 10.13 -17.93 -5.84
CA ASN A 170 9.62 -18.60 -7.03
C ASN A 170 9.48 -20.13 -6.84
N ARG A 171 10.37 -20.75 -6.08
CA ARG A 171 10.29 -22.20 -5.75
C ARG A 171 9.11 -22.52 -4.85
N TRP A 172 8.76 -21.63 -3.92
CA TRP A 172 7.62 -21.81 -3.03
C TRP A 172 6.31 -21.89 -3.80
N TYR A 173 6.08 -20.93 -4.72
CA TYR A 173 4.84 -20.86 -5.52
C TYR A 173 4.72 -21.96 -6.59
N ARG A 174 5.78 -22.71 -6.87
CA ARG A 174 5.76 -23.86 -7.78
C ARG A 174 5.38 -25.16 -7.07
N LYS A 175 5.43 -25.18 -5.76
CA LYS A 175 5.13 -26.36 -4.93
C LYS A 175 3.73 -26.33 -4.32
N THR A 176 3.09 -25.17 -4.29
CA THR A 176 1.73 -24.93 -3.83
C THR A 176 0.79 -24.81 -5.04
#